data_b6a30123e396c87ba0b65eabea2302da
#
_entry.id   b6a30123e396c87ba0b65eabea2302da
#
_cell.length_a   1.000
_cell.length_b   1.000
_cell.length_c   1.000
_cell.angle_alpha   90.00
_cell.angle_beta   90.00
_cell.angle_gamma   90.00
#
_symmetry.space_group_name_H-M   'P 1'
#
loop_
_entity.id
_entity.type
_entity.pdbx_description
1 polymer ?
#
loop_
_entity_poly.entity_id
_entity_poly.type
_entity_poly.pdbx_seq_one_letter_code
_entity_poly.pdbx_strand_id
1 'polypeptide(L)'
;PMPVRYSVAHELVKADSNRVCITRGPLVYCAEQPDNEFVASTYIVDNIGDQGEVATFSEGIMSGINNITLKSESVDILEGTTTPATLKLIPYYAWNNRGDNMTMNVWFARDAETAVKGMIRTVGNVMNVEASYTYSNDDPIAVADGKHPKSSADGSIPRWTSWSEHQLGKAQTLEVTLRKEQKIESVSIYWFDDKDGVYLPKEWSMEYKDGDEWKPFQPYVTDRFGVMPDQFNMVHPHGEVKTSVLRINMTPQPNKAVGVLELVIE
;
A
#
# COMPACT_ATOMS: atom_id res chain seq x y z
N PRO A 1 16.19 -11.76 -35.46
CA PRO A 1 15.36 -11.63 -34.25
C PRO A 1 15.99 -10.62 -33.31
N MET A 2 15.21 -9.76 -32.69
CA MET A 2 15.70 -8.83 -31.67
C MET A 2 15.74 -9.57 -30.33
N PRO A 3 16.89 -9.72 -29.69
CA PRO A 3 17.00 -10.37 -28.39
C PRO A 3 16.39 -9.51 -27.27
N VAL A 4 15.90 -10.17 -26.24
CA VAL A 4 15.58 -9.54 -24.97
C VAL A 4 16.88 -9.14 -24.28
N ARG A 5 16.94 -7.95 -23.70
CA ARG A 5 18.11 -7.42 -22.99
C ARG A 5 17.73 -6.90 -21.62
N TYR A 6 18.64 -7.01 -20.70
CA TYR A 6 18.54 -6.51 -19.35
C TYR A 6 19.53 -5.33 -19.19
N SER A 7 19.02 -4.16 -18.85
CA SER A 7 19.84 -2.97 -18.65
C SER A 7 19.81 -2.56 -17.19
N VAL A 8 20.94 -2.67 -16.52
CA VAL A 8 21.09 -2.23 -15.12
C VAL A 8 21.00 -0.72 -15.04
N ALA A 9 20.32 -0.20 -14.06
CA ALA A 9 20.24 1.22 -13.80
C ALA A 9 21.62 1.82 -13.58
N HIS A 10 21.87 3.01 -14.15
CA HIS A 10 23.15 3.68 -14.01
C HIS A 10 23.40 4.10 -12.56
N GLU A 11 24.62 3.98 -12.07
CA GLU A 11 24.99 4.27 -10.68
C GLU A 11 24.65 5.69 -10.18
N LEU A 12 24.51 6.65 -11.09
CA LEU A 12 24.06 8.01 -10.77
C LEU A 12 22.55 8.11 -10.53
N VAL A 13 21.77 7.11 -10.94
CA VAL A 13 20.31 7.06 -10.73
C VAL A 13 20.03 6.31 -9.43
N LYS A 14 20.24 6.97 -8.31
CA LYS A 14 20.16 6.35 -6.97
C LYS A 14 18.78 5.75 -6.65
N ALA A 15 17.71 6.30 -7.21
CA ALA A 15 16.34 5.81 -7.02
C ALA A 15 16.17 4.39 -7.58
N ASP A 16 16.85 4.07 -8.68
CA ASP A 16 16.79 2.78 -9.35
C ASP A 16 18.04 1.92 -9.10
N SER A 17 18.81 2.24 -8.08
CA SER A 17 20.00 1.47 -7.70
C SER A 17 19.65 -0.01 -7.52
N ASN A 18 20.48 -0.88 -8.07
CA ASN A 18 20.30 -2.35 -8.06
C ASN A 18 18.98 -2.81 -8.73
N ARG A 19 18.50 -2.08 -9.75
CA ARG A 19 17.34 -2.44 -10.56
C ARG A 19 17.74 -2.66 -12.01
N VAL A 20 16.90 -3.39 -12.74
CA VAL A 20 17.05 -3.63 -14.18
C VAL A 20 15.76 -3.25 -14.90
N CYS A 21 15.89 -2.74 -16.12
CA CYS A 21 14.79 -2.67 -17.07
C CYS A 21 14.99 -3.71 -18.18
N ILE A 22 13.88 -4.15 -18.75
CA ILE A 22 13.84 -5.14 -19.83
C ILE A 22 13.55 -4.43 -21.14
N THR A 23 14.38 -4.71 -22.15
CA THR A 23 14.23 -4.12 -23.47
C THR A 23 14.27 -5.20 -24.56
N ARG A 24 13.65 -4.92 -25.71
CA ARG A 24 13.76 -5.73 -26.91
C ARG A 24 13.90 -4.82 -28.12
N GLY A 25 15.09 -4.77 -28.68
CA GLY A 25 15.44 -3.73 -29.66
C GLY A 25 15.31 -2.34 -29.02
N PRO A 26 14.63 -1.38 -29.66
CA PRO A 26 14.43 -0.03 -29.13
C PRO A 26 13.27 0.06 -28.10
N LEU A 27 12.52 -1.02 -27.88
CA LEU A 27 11.34 -0.99 -27.02
C LEU A 27 11.70 -1.33 -25.58
N VAL A 28 11.22 -0.49 -24.65
CA VAL A 28 11.20 -0.76 -23.22
C VAL A 28 9.93 -1.52 -22.89
N TYR A 29 10.02 -2.46 -21.94
CA TYR A 29 8.91 -3.27 -21.48
C TYR A 29 8.54 -2.95 -20.04
N CYS A 30 7.27 -3.08 -19.71
CA CYS A 30 6.74 -2.89 -18.37
C CYS A 30 5.83 -4.06 -17.96
N ALA A 31 5.71 -4.26 -16.66
CA ALA A 31 4.69 -5.13 -16.07
C ALA A 31 3.45 -4.30 -15.74
N GLU A 32 2.30 -4.71 -16.23
CA GLU A 32 1.00 -4.19 -15.80
C GLU A 32 0.36 -5.12 -14.78
N GLN A 33 -0.30 -4.55 -13.77
CA GLN A 33 -0.90 -5.32 -12.68
C GLN A 33 -1.91 -6.38 -13.14
N PRO A 34 -2.80 -6.14 -14.12
CA PRO A 34 -3.79 -7.14 -14.55
C PRO A 34 -3.21 -8.42 -15.10
N ASP A 35 -1.98 -8.40 -15.58
CA ASP A 35 -1.32 -9.57 -16.19
C ASP A 35 -0.51 -10.38 -15.19
N ASN A 36 -0.26 -9.84 -14.02
CA ASN A 36 0.68 -10.37 -13.04
C ASN A 36 -0.05 -10.74 -11.73
N GLU A 37 0.31 -11.89 -11.18
CA GLU A 37 -0.29 -12.45 -9.97
C GLU A 37 0.04 -11.60 -8.74
N PHE A 38 1.28 -11.09 -8.67
CA PHE A 38 1.78 -10.30 -7.55
C PHE A 38 1.86 -8.83 -7.94
N VAL A 39 2.00 -7.97 -6.94
CA VAL A 39 2.24 -6.53 -7.15
C VAL A 39 3.48 -6.35 -8.02
N ALA A 40 3.38 -5.60 -9.11
CA ALA A 40 4.42 -5.51 -10.14
C ALA A 40 5.81 -5.07 -9.61
N SER A 41 5.84 -4.29 -8.53
CA SER A 41 7.08 -3.82 -7.90
C SER A 41 7.78 -4.85 -7.00
N THR A 42 7.08 -5.95 -6.62
CA THR A 42 7.64 -7.01 -5.78
C THR A 42 8.41 -8.08 -6.55
N TYR A 43 8.35 -8.05 -7.88
CA TYR A 43 9.07 -9.00 -8.70
C TYR A 43 10.57 -8.76 -8.67
N ILE A 44 11.32 -9.87 -8.60
CA ILE A 44 12.79 -9.91 -8.59
C ILE A 44 13.26 -10.49 -9.91
N VAL A 45 14.12 -9.76 -10.60
CA VAL A 45 14.77 -10.18 -11.85
C VAL A 45 16.28 -10.14 -11.64
N ASP A 46 16.85 -11.22 -11.12
CA ASP A 46 18.28 -11.33 -10.83
C ASP A 46 19.08 -11.95 -11.99
N ASN A 47 18.43 -12.80 -12.79
CA ASN A 47 19.07 -13.57 -13.83
C ASN A 47 19.17 -12.83 -15.17
N ILE A 48 20.22 -12.03 -15.30
CA ILE A 48 20.50 -11.25 -16.52
C ILE A 48 20.79 -12.14 -17.75
N GLY A 49 20.96 -13.45 -17.57
CA GLY A 49 21.26 -14.40 -18.65
C GLY A 49 20.02 -15.10 -19.25
N ASP A 50 18.91 -15.07 -18.60
CA ASP A 50 17.67 -15.70 -19.09
C ASP A 50 16.96 -14.75 -20.08
N GLN A 51 16.82 -15.20 -21.32
CA GLN A 51 16.23 -14.35 -22.37
C GLN A 51 14.71 -14.33 -22.37
N GLY A 52 14.06 -15.10 -21.49
CA GLY A 52 12.61 -15.22 -21.43
C GLY A 52 11.97 -15.70 -22.73
N GLU A 53 10.69 -15.98 -22.66
CA GLU A 53 9.88 -16.35 -23.82
C GLU A 53 9.22 -15.12 -24.42
N VAL A 54 9.26 -15.01 -25.75
CA VAL A 54 8.60 -13.92 -26.49
C VAL A 54 7.41 -14.50 -27.23
N ALA A 55 6.21 -14.10 -26.84
CA ALA A 55 4.98 -14.43 -27.56
C ALA A 55 4.94 -13.76 -28.94
N THR A 56 4.33 -14.43 -29.89
CA THR A 56 4.15 -13.91 -31.27
C THR A 56 3.13 -12.78 -31.30
N PHE A 57 3.13 -11.99 -32.37
CA PHE A 57 2.25 -10.82 -32.54
C PHE A 57 0.74 -11.13 -32.46
N SER A 58 0.33 -12.35 -32.79
CA SER A 58 -1.07 -12.82 -32.78
C SER A 58 -1.47 -13.53 -31.48
N GLU A 59 -0.50 -13.86 -30.65
CA GLU A 59 -0.67 -14.62 -29.41
C GLU A 59 -0.17 -13.81 -28.21
N GLY A 60 -0.77 -14.00 -27.05
CA GLY A 60 -0.31 -13.38 -25.82
C GLY A 60 -1.36 -12.50 -25.16
N ILE A 61 -0.89 -11.65 -24.23
CA ILE A 61 -1.71 -10.86 -23.33
C ILE A 61 -2.57 -9.84 -24.09
N MET A 62 -1.99 -9.25 -25.14
CA MET A 62 -2.63 -8.22 -25.94
C MET A 62 -2.34 -8.48 -27.42
N SER A 63 -3.39 -8.48 -28.25
CA SER A 63 -3.26 -8.63 -29.69
C SER A 63 -2.53 -7.45 -30.31
N GLY A 64 -1.66 -7.72 -31.29
CA GLY A 64 -0.92 -6.68 -32.03
C GLY A 64 0.40 -6.24 -31.40
N ILE A 65 0.84 -6.89 -30.32
CA ILE A 65 2.14 -6.64 -29.67
C ILE A 65 2.88 -7.95 -29.39
N ASN A 66 4.20 -7.86 -29.22
CA ASN A 66 4.99 -8.98 -28.71
C ASN A 66 5.13 -8.84 -27.20
N ASN A 67 4.68 -9.83 -26.46
CA ASN A 67 4.82 -9.92 -25.01
C ASN A 67 6.10 -10.65 -24.63
N ILE A 68 6.60 -10.40 -23.44
CA ILE A 68 7.73 -11.15 -22.87
C ILE A 68 7.25 -11.81 -21.58
N THR A 69 7.61 -13.10 -21.41
CA THR A 69 7.37 -13.85 -20.17
C THR A 69 8.71 -14.28 -19.62
N LEU A 70 8.96 -13.91 -18.37
CA LEU A 70 10.21 -14.21 -17.66
C LEU A 70 9.93 -15.10 -16.45
N LYS A 71 10.83 -16.05 -16.18
CA LYS A 71 10.93 -16.69 -14.88
C LYS A 71 11.47 -15.67 -13.90
N SER A 72 10.84 -15.55 -12.74
CA SER A 72 11.10 -14.56 -11.73
C SER A 72 10.80 -15.12 -10.35
N GLU A 73 11.02 -14.32 -9.34
CA GLU A 73 10.49 -14.51 -7.99
C GLU A 73 9.67 -13.29 -7.61
N SER A 74 8.77 -13.44 -6.66
CA SER A 74 8.11 -12.31 -6.00
C SER A 74 8.41 -12.36 -4.51
N VAL A 75 8.67 -11.19 -3.91
CA VAL A 75 8.90 -11.08 -2.48
C VAL A 75 7.61 -10.72 -1.76
N ASP A 76 7.30 -11.45 -0.69
CA ASP A 76 6.29 -11.03 0.27
C ASP A 76 6.81 -9.82 1.04
N ILE A 77 6.07 -8.72 0.98
CA ILE A 77 6.49 -7.44 1.57
C ILE A 77 6.56 -7.53 3.10
N LEU A 78 5.72 -8.36 3.72
CA LEU A 78 5.61 -8.47 5.17
C LEU A 78 6.65 -9.43 5.74
N GLU A 79 6.72 -10.63 5.15
CA GLU A 79 7.57 -11.71 5.65
C GLU A 79 9.00 -11.65 5.10
N GLY A 80 9.20 -10.94 3.97
CA GLY A 80 10.49 -10.88 3.27
C GLY A 80 10.87 -12.19 2.57
N THR A 81 9.97 -13.18 2.55
CA THR A 81 10.18 -14.46 1.86
C THR A 81 9.93 -14.33 0.37
N THR A 82 10.62 -15.13 -0.44
CA THR A 82 10.43 -15.14 -1.89
C THR A 82 9.69 -16.40 -2.34
N THR A 83 8.87 -16.27 -3.37
CA THR A 83 8.18 -17.36 -4.05
C THR A 83 8.46 -17.32 -5.54
N PRO A 84 8.63 -18.48 -6.22
CA PRO A 84 8.73 -18.53 -7.68
C PRO A 84 7.53 -17.87 -8.35
N ALA A 85 7.79 -17.04 -9.34
CA ALA A 85 6.77 -16.26 -10.02
C ALA A 85 7.04 -16.21 -11.54
N THR A 86 6.02 -15.86 -12.30
CA THR A 86 6.11 -15.60 -13.73
C THR A 86 5.80 -14.14 -13.99
N LEU A 87 6.80 -13.38 -14.45
CA LEU A 87 6.66 -11.98 -14.81
C LEU A 87 6.25 -11.84 -16.26
N LYS A 88 5.10 -11.23 -16.50
CA LYS A 88 4.55 -10.95 -17.82
C LYS A 88 4.67 -9.47 -18.15
N LEU A 89 5.23 -9.18 -19.32
CA LEU A 89 5.61 -7.85 -19.75
C LEU A 89 5.00 -7.49 -21.09
N ILE A 90 4.57 -6.25 -21.22
CA ILE A 90 4.12 -5.63 -22.48
C ILE A 90 5.05 -4.48 -22.85
N PRO A 91 5.11 -4.07 -24.14
CA PRO A 91 5.82 -2.85 -24.50
C PRO A 91 5.24 -1.63 -23.78
N TYR A 92 6.11 -0.77 -23.25
CA TYR A 92 5.71 0.41 -22.48
C TYR A 92 4.70 1.31 -23.20
N TYR A 93 4.78 1.43 -24.54
CA TYR A 93 3.81 2.24 -25.30
C TYR A 93 2.38 1.69 -25.29
N ALA A 94 2.21 0.41 -24.92
CA ALA A 94 0.91 -0.27 -24.84
C ALA A 94 0.29 -0.19 -23.44
N TRP A 95 0.98 0.42 -22.49
CA TRP A 95 0.50 0.61 -21.12
C TRP A 95 -0.79 1.42 -21.08
N ASN A 96 -1.67 1.10 -20.13
CA ASN A 96 -2.93 1.80 -19.81
C ASN A 96 -3.97 1.83 -20.97
N ASN A 97 -3.91 0.85 -21.88
CA ASN A 97 -4.87 0.74 -22.98
C ASN A 97 -6.06 -0.18 -22.69
N ARG A 98 -6.12 -0.79 -21.49
CA ARG A 98 -7.11 -1.81 -21.13
C ARG A 98 -8.01 -1.42 -19.94
N GLY A 99 -7.93 -0.21 -19.47
CA GLY A 99 -8.71 0.33 -18.35
C GLY A 99 -7.97 1.42 -17.61
N ASP A 100 -8.68 2.07 -16.67
CA ASP A 100 -8.14 3.17 -15.88
C ASP A 100 -7.43 2.65 -14.60
N ASN A 101 -6.49 3.45 -14.06
CA ASN A 101 -5.81 3.23 -12.78
C ASN A 101 -5.01 1.92 -12.66
N MET A 102 -4.41 1.45 -13.75
CA MET A 102 -3.55 0.28 -13.73
C MET A 102 -2.15 0.66 -13.27
N THR A 103 -1.70 0.07 -12.18
CA THR A 103 -0.31 0.20 -11.76
C THR A 103 0.61 -0.53 -12.72
N MET A 104 1.80 0.03 -12.97
CA MET A 104 2.81 -0.61 -13.78
C MET A 104 4.21 -0.40 -13.20
N ASN A 105 5.14 -1.27 -13.60
CA ASN A 105 6.54 -1.16 -13.23
C ASN A 105 7.47 -1.41 -14.44
N VAL A 106 8.51 -0.59 -14.56
CA VAL A 106 9.56 -0.69 -15.60
C VAL A 106 10.88 -1.19 -15.02
N TRP A 107 11.19 -0.78 -13.78
CA TRP A 107 12.43 -1.08 -13.10
C TRP A 107 12.21 -2.18 -12.05
N PHE A 108 12.76 -3.37 -12.29
CA PHE A 108 12.62 -4.53 -11.42
C PHE A 108 13.84 -4.68 -10.53
N ALA A 109 13.62 -5.01 -9.27
CA ALA A 109 14.67 -5.27 -8.31
C ALA A 109 15.49 -6.51 -8.70
N ARG A 110 16.77 -6.56 -8.31
CA ARG A 110 17.65 -7.72 -8.51
C ARG A 110 17.71 -8.64 -7.32
N ASP A 111 17.22 -8.19 -6.18
CA ASP A 111 17.12 -8.98 -4.94
C ASP A 111 15.93 -8.53 -4.08
N ALA A 112 15.60 -9.32 -3.07
CA ALA A 112 14.47 -9.08 -2.18
C ALA A 112 14.62 -7.78 -1.39
N GLU A 113 15.82 -7.45 -0.92
CA GLU A 113 16.09 -6.22 -0.16
C GLU A 113 15.77 -4.98 -1.02
N THR A 114 16.23 -4.99 -2.27
CA THR A 114 15.95 -3.90 -3.22
C THR A 114 14.47 -3.83 -3.58
N ALA A 115 13.79 -4.98 -3.73
CA ALA A 115 12.37 -5.01 -4.08
C ALA A 115 11.49 -4.34 -3.03
N VAL A 116 11.81 -4.54 -1.75
CA VAL A 116 11.04 -3.96 -0.64
C VAL A 116 11.58 -2.62 -0.14
N LYS A 117 12.71 -2.16 -0.68
CA LYS A 117 13.31 -0.89 -0.30
C LYS A 117 12.41 0.29 -0.64
N GLY A 118 12.07 1.08 0.37
CA GLY A 118 11.18 2.24 0.21
C GLY A 118 9.69 1.91 0.16
N MET A 119 9.31 0.63 0.20
CA MET A 119 7.92 0.25 0.37
C MET A 119 7.47 0.53 1.80
N ILE A 120 6.26 1.02 1.92
CA ILE A 120 5.61 1.15 3.23
C ILE A 120 5.15 -0.26 3.63
N ARG A 121 5.42 -0.62 4.89
CA ARG A 121 5.03 -1.92 5.46
C ARG A 121 4.36 -1.69 6.79
N THR A 122 3.40 -2.53 7.10
CA THR A 122 2.87 -2.60 8.45
C THR A 122 3.88 -3.26 9.40
N VAL A 123 3.83 -2.85 10.65
CA VAL A 123 4.61 -3.47 11.75
C VAL A 123 3.69 -4.07 12.80
N GLY A 124 4.27 -4.86 13.69
CA GLY A 124 3.51 -5.47 14.78
C GLY A 124 2.46 -6.47 14.29
N ASN A 125 1.26 -6.34 14.83
CA ASN A 125 0.14 -7.25 14.58
C ASN A 125 -0.78 -6.83 13.42
N VAL A 126 -0.60 -5.66 12.82
CA VAL A 126 -1.37 -5.21 11.67
C VAL A 126 -0.86 -5.89 10.40
N MET A 127 -1.76 -6.51 9.64
CA MET A 127 -1.47 -7.14 8.35
C MET A 127 -1.78 -6.21 7.19
N ASN A 128 -2.94 -5.58 7.20
CA ASN A 128 -3.40 -4.71 6.12
C ASN A 128 -4.28 -3.57 6.65
N VAL A 129 -4.34 -2.48 5.90
CA VAL A 129 -5.27 -1.36 6.14
C VAL A 129 -5.89 -0.96 4.81
N GLU A 130 -7.21 -0.92 4.78
CA GLU A 130 -8.00 -0.45 3.63
C GLU A 130 -8.77 0.81 4.02
N ALA A 131 -8.90 1.74 3.09
CA ALA A 131 -9.62 2.99 3.30
C ALA A 131 -10.79 3.14 2.35
N SER A 132 -11.85 3.82 2.79
CA SER A 132 -12.99 4.18 1.92
C SER A 132 -12.58 5.09 0.75
N TYR A 133 -11.56 5.91 0.96
CA TYR A 133 -10.89 6.73 -0.05
C TYR A 133 -9.47 7.04 0.41
N THR A 134 -8.55 7.16 -0.54
CA THR A 134 -7.14 7.53 -0.26
C THR A 134 -6.70 8.60 -1.25
N TYR A 135 -6.04 9.64 -0.73
CA TYR A 135 -5.36 10.62 -1.57
C TYR A 135 -4.23 9.97 -2.37
N SER A 136 -4.06 10.37 -3.63
CA SER A 136 -3.18 9.69 -4.59
C SER A 136 -1.70 9.60 -4.19
N ASN A 137 -1.24 10.44 -3.28
CA ASN A 137 0.14 10.44 -2.77
C ASN A 137 0.29 9.78 -1.40
N ASP A 138 -0.78 9.26 -0.84
CA ASP A 138 -0.82 8.63 0.48
C ASP A 138 -1.08 7.13 0.35
N ASP A 139 -0.86 6.39 1.44
CA ASP A 139 -1.09 4.95 1.49
C ASP A 139 -1.75 4.59 2.83
N PRO A 140 -2.90 3.87 2.86
CA PRO A 140 -3.53 3.46 4.11
C PRO A 140 -2.62 2.63 5.00
N ILE A 141 -1.74 1.81 4.43
CA ILE A 141 -0.76 0.99 5.16
C ILE A 141 0.19 1.84 6.00
N ALA A 142 0.44 3.08 5.57
CA ALA A 142 1.33 4.00 6.27
C ALA A 142 0.92 4.28 7.73
N VAL A 143 -0.38 4.16 8.04
CA VAL A 143 -0.86 4.38 9.41
C VAL A 143 -0.41 3.32 10.42
N ALA A 144 0.21 2.25 9.96
CA ALA A 144 0.71 1.16 10.80
C ALA A 144 2.17 0.80 10.46
N ASP A 145 2.97 1.76 9.99
CA ASP A 145 4.37 1.52 9.58
C ASP A 145 5.38 1.69 10.74
N GLY A 146 4.91 2.03 11.93
CA GLY A 146 5.72 2.16 13.16
C GLY A 146 6.55 3.43 13.22
N LYS A 147 6.30 4.41 12.37
CA LYS A 147 7.00 5.68 12.40
C LYS A 147 6.35 6.64 13.38
N HIS A 148 7.11 7.06 14.38
CA HIS A 148 6.63 8.01 15.38
C HIS A 148 6.54 9.44 14.84
N PRO A 149 5.33 10.04 14.80
CA PRO A 149 5.16 11.43 14.40
C PRO A 149 5.81 12.39 15.40
N LYS A 150 6.36 13.49 14.92
CA LYS A 150 6.89 14.58 15.74
C LYS A 150 5.80 15.54 16.21
N SER A 151 4.74 15.66 15.43
CA SER A 151 3.55 16.48 15.68
C SER A 151 2.42 16.04 14.75
N SER A 152 1.20 16.50 14.97
CA SER A 152 0.08 16.25 14.06
C SER A 152 0.29 16.85 12.66
N ALA A 153 1.14 17.86 12.52
CA ALA A 153 1.50 18.47 11.23
C ALA A 153 2.76 17.83 10.60
N ASP A 154 3.22 16.68 11.06
CA ASP A 154 4.43 16.04 10.53
C ASP A 154 4.21 15.50 9.11
N GLY A 155 4.54 16.33 8.12
CA GLY A 155 4.54 15.94 6.70
C GLY A 155 5.78 15.19 6.24
N SER A 156 6.74 14.88 7.12
CA SER A 156 8.01 14.23 6.77
C SER A 156 7.95 12.71 6.74
N ILE A 157 6.87 12.11 7.29
CA ILE A 157 6.64 10.66 7.30
C ILE A 157 5.45 10.30 6.41
N PRO A 158 5.37 9.05 5.93
CA PRO A 158 4.19 8.53 5.24
C PRO A 158 2.95 8.63 6.14
N ARG A 159 1.78 8.72 5.52
CA ARG A 159 0.51 8.87 6.20
C ARG A 159 -0.64 8.41 5.30
N TRP A 160 -1.83 8.42 5.85
CA TRP A 160 -3.07 8.35 5.08
C TRP A 160 -3.90 9.61 5.28
N THR A 161 -4.48 10.13 4.18
CA THR A 161 -5.50 11.19 4.21
C THR A 161 -6.62 10.92 3.21
N SER A 162 -7.78 11.47 3.50
CA SER A 162 -8.93 11.48 2.59
C SER A 162 -8.99 12.76 1.75
N TRP A 163 -7.87 13.46 1.55
CA TRP A 163 -7.89 14.75 0.88
C TRP A 163 -8.27 14.64 -0.58
N SER A 164 -9.36 15.29 -0.94
CA SER A 164 -9.84 15.52 -2.31
C SER A 164 -10.99 16.51 -2.25
N GLU A 165 -11.09 17.41 -3.21
CA GLU A 165 -12.23 18.34 -3.31
C GLU A 165 -13.59 17.62 -3.28
N HIS A 166 -13.64 16.39 -3.82
CA HIS A 166 -14.86 15.57 -3.86
C HIS A 166 -15.14 14.80 -2.56
N GLN A 167 -14.19 14.74 -1.63
CA GLN A 167 -14.31 13.99 -0.37
C GLN A 167 -14.43 14.90 0.87
N LEU A 168 -14.29 16.21 0.72
CA LEU A 168 -14.36 17.14 1.84
C LEU A 168 -15.69 17.01 2.59
N GLY A 169 -15.61 16.85 3.89
CA GLY A 169 -16.77 16.71 4.79
C GLY A 169 -17.49 15.36 4.73
N LYS A 170 -17.07 14.41 3.88
CA LYS A 170 -17.68 13.08 3.81
C LYS A 170 -17.06 12.15 4.84
N ALA A 171 -17.91 11.35 5.51
CA ALA A 171 -17.46 10.31 6.42
C ALA A 171 -16.48 9.36 5.72
N GLN A 172 -15.47 8.92 6.49
CA GLN A 172 -14.41 8.04 6.01
C GLN A 172 -14.24 6.85 6.95
N THR A 173 -13.72 5.75 6.40
CA THR A 173 -13.42 4.56 7.17
C THR A 173 -12.02 4.06 6.88
N LEU A 174 -11.36 3.51 7.91
CA LEU A 174 -10.22 2.61 7.79
C LEU A 174 -10.62 1.24 8.32
N GLU A 175 -10.42 0.21 7.52
CA GLU A 175 -10.59 -1.18 7.93
C GLU A 175 -9.21 -1.80 8.13
N VAL A 176 -8.94 -2.26 9.34
CA VAL A 176 -7.64 -2.77 9.78
C VAL A 176 -7.74 -4.27 9.98
N THR A 177 -7.00 -5.04 9.20
CA THR A 177 -6.88 -6.48 9.34
C THR A 177 -5.64 -6.82 10.15
N LEU A 178 -5.80 -7.65 11.16
CA LEU A 178 -4.70 -8.15 11.99
C LEU A 178 -4.17 -9.48 11.44
N ARG A 179 -2.90 -9.79 11.70
CA ARG A 179 -2.24 -11.05 11.28
C ARG A 179 -2.90 -12.30 11.84
N LYS A 180 -3.55 -12.18 12.97
CA LYS A 180 -4.34 -13.24 13.64
C LYS A 180 -5.40 -12.62 14.52
N GLU A 181 -6.44 -13.41 14.80
CA GLU A 181 -7.41 -13.05 15.83
C GLU A 181 -6.72 -12.94 17.19
N GLN A 182 -6.94 -11.84 17.88
CA GLN A 182 -6.37 -11.58 19.20
C GLN A 182 -7.32 -10.78 20.08
N LYS A 183 -7.06 -10.81 21.37
CA LYS A 183 -7.69 -9.89 22.33
C LYS A 183 -7.10 -8.49 22.11
N ILE A 184 -7.97 -7.50 22.04
CA ILE A 184 -7.58 -6.10 21.91
C ILE A 184 -7.51 -5.49 23.32
N GLU A 185 -6.34 -4.98 23.68
CA GLU A 185 -6.11 -4.30 24.95
C GLU A 185 -6.25 -2.79 24.82
N SER A 186 -5.72 -2.22 23.74
CA SER A 186 -5.88 -0.80 23.44
C SER A 186 -5.81 -0.53 21.93
N VAL A 187 -6.37 0.62 21.53
CA VAL A 187 -6.19 1.21 20.19
C VAL A 187 -5.79 2.66 20.35
N SER A 188 -4.69 3.06 19.74
CA SER A 188 -4.12 4.41 19.82
C SER A 188 -3.99 5.00 18.42
N ILE A 189 -4.53 6.21 18.20
CA ILE A 189 -4.47 6.91 16.91
C ILE A 189 -3.74 8.24 17.07
N TYR A 190 -2.81 8.50 16.17
CA TYR A 190 -2.15 9.78 16.00
C TYR A 190 -2.70 10.47 14.75
N TRP A 191 -3.44 11.56 14.94
CA TRP A 191 -4.11 12.28 13.87
C TRP A 191 -3.15 13.16 13.07
N PHE A 192 -3.37 13.23 11.74
CA PHE A 192 -2.74 14.23 10.89
C PHE A 192 -3.60 15.49 10.80
N ASP A 193 -2.96 16.66 10.94
CA ASP A 193 -3.60 17.98 10.87
C ASP A 193 -2.60 18.97 10.27
N ASP A 194 -2.74 19.28 8.98
CA ASP A 194 -1.91 20.29 8.29
C ASP A 194 -2.40 21.71 8.49
N LYS A 195 -3.55 21.88 9.17
CA LYS A 195 -4.24 23.16 9.42
C LYS A 195 -4.64 23.91 8.16
N ASP A 196 -4.73 23.20 7.02
CA ASP A 196 -5.14 23.73 5.73
C ASP A 196 -6.29 22.92 5.13
N GLY A 197 -6.00 21.78 4.53
CA GLY A 197 -6.99 20.89 3.90
C GLY A 197 -7.42 19.72 4.77
N VAL A 198 -6.52 19.20 5.58
CA VAL A 198 -6.73 18.06 6.47
C VAL A 198 -6.73 18.54 7.92
N TYR A 199 -7.78 18.17 8.64
CA TYR A 199 -8.00 18.57 10.04
C TYR A 199 -8.26 17.35 10.92
N LEU A 200 -8.09 17.53 12.23
CA LEU A 200 -8.58 16.57 13.23
C LEU A 200 -10.05 16.24 12.94
N PRO A 201 -10.49 15.00 13.05
CA PRO A 201 -11.90 14.66 12.84
C PRO A 201 -12.80 15.42 13.82
N LYS A 202 -14.03 15.67 13.44
CA LYS A 202 -15.05 16.18 14.36
C LYS A 202 -15.36 15.16 15.45
N GLU A 203 -15.45 13.91 15.05
CA GLU A 203 -15.69 12.74 15.90
C GLU A 203 -15.25 11.49 15.19
N TRP A 204 -14.99 10.43 15.95
CA TRP A 204 -14.71 9.09 15.42
C TRP A 204 -15.24 8.02 16.36
N SER A 205 -15.38 6.82 15.82
CA SER A 205 -15.80 5.64 16.55
C SER A 205 -15.17 4.41 15.95
N MET A 206 -15.29 3.27 16.62
CA MET A 206 -14.79 2.00 16.11
C MET A 206 -15.85 0.91 16.18
N GLU A 207 -15.68 -0.07 15.30
CA GLU A 207 -16.36 -1.34 15.30
C GLU A 207 -15.33 -2.47 15.19
N TYR A 208 -15.69 -3.64 15.63
CA TYR A 208 -14.89 -4.85 15.45
C TYR A 208 -15.75 -5.97 14.86
N LYS A 209 -15.10 -6.89 14.16
CA LYS A 209 -15.76 -8.04 13.57
C LYS A 209 -15.80 -9.20 14.56
N ASP A 210 -17.00 -9.71 14.83
CA ASP A 210 -17.22 -10.93 15.64
C ASP A 210 -17.92 -11.96 14.74
N GLY A 211 -17.16 -12.93 14.25
CA GLY A 211 -17.58 -13.75 13.12
C GLY A 211 -17.82 -12.88 11.88
N ASP A 212 -19.06 -12.91 11.35
CA ASP A 212 -19.47 -12.12 10.18
C ASP A 212 -20.16 -10.80 10.53
N GLU A 213 -20.38 -10.52 11.81
CA GLU A 213 -21.13 -9.35 12.27
C GLU A 213 -20.20 -8.23 12.75
N TRP A 214 -20.55 -6.98 12.42
CA TRP A 214 -19.92 -5.81 12.99
C TRP A 214 -20.56 -5.44 14.32
N LYS A 215 -19.73 -5.31 15.36
CA LYS A 215 -20.14 -4.89 16.70
C LYS A 215 -19.47 -3.56 17.07
N PRO A 216 -20.19 -2.65 17.74
CA PRO A 216 -19.59 -1.39 18.18
C PRO A 216 -18.52 -1.65 19.26
N PHE A 217 -17.35 -1.04 19.07
CA PHE A 217 -16.30 -1.00 20.09
C PHE A 217 -16.69 0.03 21.15
N GLN A 218 -17.06 -0.44 22.31
CA GLN A 218 -17.43 0.43 23.43
C GLN A 218 -16.18 0.82 24.21
N PRO A 219 -15.89 2.13 24.36
CA PRO A 219 -14.78 2.58 25.21
C PRO A 219 -14.97 2.23 26.67
N TYR A 220 -13.88 1.96 27.38
CA TYR A 220 -13.92 1.86 28.82
C TYR A 220 -14.49 3.14 29.45
N VAL A 221 -15.13 3.04 30.61
CA VAL A 221 -15.94 4.13 31.19
C VAL A 221 -15.21 5.47 31.39
N THR A 222 -13.89 5.44 31.54
CA THR A 222 -13.04 6.64 31.66
C THR A 222 -12.47 7.13 30.34
N ASP A 223 -12.58 6.35 29.29
CA ASP A 223 -12.00 6.64 27.99
C ASP A 223 -13.00 7.36 27.07
N ARG A 224 -12.45 8.01 26.07
CA ARG A 224 -13.22 8.67 25.02
C ARG A 224 -12.50 8.52 23.69
N PHE A 225 -13.23 8.54 22.61
CA PHE A 225 -12.70 8.70 21.27
C PHE A 225 -12.12 10.12 21.12
N GLY A 226 -10.89 10.31 21.59
CA GLY A 226 -10.21 11.61 21.65
C GLY A 226 -9.80 12.12 20.27
N VAL A 227 -9.75 13.46 20.15
CA VAL A 227 -9.29 14.17 18.95
C VAL A 227 -8.24 15.23 19.30
N MET A 228 -7.35 14.89 20.22
CA MET A 228 -6.29 15.81 20.67
C MET A 228 -5.12 15.78 19.68
N PRO A 229 -4.59 16.96 19.30
CA PRO A 229 -3.39 17.04 18.47
C PRO A 229 -2.13 16.63 19.22
N ASP A 230 -1.08 16.34 18.47
CA ASP A 230 0.30 16.15 18.92
C ASP A 230 0.49 15.03 19.95
N GLN A 231 -0.41 14.05 19.95
CA GLN A 231 -0.34 12.87 20.82
C GLN A 231 -1.16 11.71 20.28
N PHE A 232 -0.88 10.50 20.79
CA PHE A 232 -1.76 9.37 20.62
C PHE A 232 -3.06 9.55 21.40
N ASN A 233 -4.17 9.29 20.74
CA ASN A 233 -5.51 9.25 21.34
C ASN A 233 -5.86 7.78 21.59
N MET A 234 -5.64 7.33 22.80
CA MET A 234 -5.77 5.92 23.21
C MET A 234 -7.18 5.61 23.72
N VAL A 235 -7.66 4.43 23.40
CA VAL A 235 -8.96 3.90 23.85
C VAL A 235 -8.81 2.43 24.24
N HIS A 236 -9.27 2.07 25.42
CA HIS A 236 -9.39 0.67 25.86
C HIS A 236 -10.84 0.19 25.67
N PRO A 237 -11.07 -1.08 25.39
CA PRO A 237 -12.42 -1.63 25.30
C PRO A 237 -13.12 -1.76 26.66
N HIS A 238 -14.42 -1.55 26.68
CA HIS A 238 -15.26 -1.91 27.83
C HIS A 238 -15.64 -3.39 27.73
N GLY A 239 -14.88 -4.23 28.37
CA GLY A 239 -15.04 -5.68 28.30
C GLY A 239 -14.08 -6.33 27.30
N GLU A 240 -14.26 -7.64 27.10
CA GLU A 240 -13.39 -8.39 26.20
C GLU A 240 -13.79 -8.17 24.73
N VAL A 241 -12.85 -7.70 23.94
CA VAL A 241 -12.94 -7.62 22.48
C VAL A 241 -11.88 -8.54 21.89
N LYS A 242 -12.30 -9.55 21.14
CA LYS A 242 -11.42 -10.50 20.44
C LYS A 242 -11.78 -10.49 18.97
N THR A 243 -10.83 -10.11 18.12
CA THR A 243 -11.08 -9.94 16.68
C THR A 243 -9.79 -10.01 15.87
N SER A 244 -9.94 -10.21 14.57
CA SER A 244 -8.90 -10.00 13.56
C SER A 244 -9.17 -8.79 12.68
N VAL A 245 -10.33 -8.09 12.81
CA VAL A 245 -10.67 -6.95 11.96
C VAL A 245 -11.34 -5.85 12.78
N LEU A 246 -10.79 -4.66 12.68
CA LEU A 246 -11.31 -3.43 13.27
C LEU A 246 -11.71 -2.45 12.16
N ARG A 247 -12.74 -1.65 12.38
CA ARG A 247 -13.13 -0.55 11.51
C ARG A 247 -13.16 0.75 12.31
N ILE A 248 -12.45 1.74 11.81
CA ILE A 248 -12.41 3.09 12.36
C ILE A 248 -13.29 3.97 11.49
N ASN A 249 -14.32 4.54 12.07
CA ASN A 249 -15.25 5.43 11.40
C ASN A 249 -14.94 6.87 11.80
N MET A 250 -14.75 7.77 10.83
CA MET A 250 -14.35 9.15 11.06
C MET A 250 -15.32 10.11 10.40
N THR A 251 -15.78 11.11 11.15
CA THR A 251 -16.56 12.24 10.63
C THR A 251 -15.65 13.46 10.53
N PRO A 252 -15.35 13.96 9.31
CA PRO A 252 -14.54 15.17 9.14
C PRO A 252 -15.22 16.42 9.68
N GLN A 253 -14.44 17.47 9.89
CA GLN A 253 -14.97 18.82 10.03
C GLN A 253 -15.63 19.26 8.71
N PRO A 254 -16.60 20.21 8.76
CA PRO A 254 -17.23 20.73 7.54
C PRO A 254 -16.19 21.25 6.53
N ASN A 255 -16.28 20.79 5.29
CA ASN A 255 -15.36 21.15 4.19
C ASN A 255 -13.88 20.83 4.45
N LYS A 256 -13.61 19.82 5.25
CA LYS A 256 -12.24 19.35 5.54
C LYS A 256 -12.13 17.85 5.25
N ALA A 257 -10.90 17.41 5.02
CA ALA A 257 -10.52 16.03 5.01
C ALA A 257 -10.03 15.57 6.40
N VAL A 258 -9.90 14.27 6.59
CA VAL A 258 -9.26 13.67 7.78
C VAL A 258 -7.98 12.95 7.38
N GLY A 259 -7.07 12.78 8.34
CA GLY A 259 -5.83 12.04 8.14
C GLY A 259 -5.34 11.38 9.41
N VAL A 260 -4.57 10.31 9.21
CA VAL A 260 -3.93 9.52 10.27
C VAL A 260 -2.45 9.38 9.95
N LEU A 261 -1.62 9.66 10.93
CA LEU A 261 -0.17 9.45 10.87
C LEU A 261 0.22 8.06 11.35
N GLU A 262 -0.35 7.63 12.50
CA GLU A 262 0.00 6.33 13.07
C GLU A 262 -1.18 5.74 13.85
N LEU A 263 -1.27 4.42 13.81
CA LEU A 263 -2.24 3.58 14.50
C LEU A 263 -1.50 2.43 15.19
N VAL A 264 -1.70 2.30 16.50
CA VAL A 264 -1.14 1.20 17.29
C VAL A 264 -2.30 0.40 17.88
N ILE A 265 -2.24 -0.92 17.74
CA ILE A 265 -3.23 -1.86 18.29
C ILE A 265 -2.51 -2.88 19.16
N GLU A 266 -2.86 -2.95 20.43
CA GLU A 266 -2.30 -3.85 21.43
C GLU A 266 -3.29 -4.89 21.90
#